data_e28382bb35f982346eca61835df28a5d
#
_entry.id   e28382bb35f982346eca61835df28a5d
#
_cell.length_a   1.000
_cell.length_b   1.000
_cell.length_c   1.000
_cell.angle_alpha   90.00
_cell.angle_beta   90.00
_cell.angle_gamma   90.00
#
_symmetry.space_group_name_H-M   'P 1'
#
loop_
_entity.id
_entity.type
_entity.pdbx_description
1 polymer ?
#
loop_
_entity_poly.entity_id
_entity_poly.type
_entity_poly.pdbx_seq_one_letter_code
_entity_poly.pdbx_strand_id
1 'polypeptide(L)'
;MKKLVWLNPVVKSIYELAALKKSLQDKGFSVMECEKDHANSVKNAYKNSLAQKKLIFDSRCPRAVNFIRANFKEHASLVSNLNPILIESAMELSSRLKEDEWLYVTTPCEDLAELGRRLNLARTTFLTWKSFREQNAINLNMRSIEQSPIPPGFFTNLGVKTLSLGSAKKIQNVLSYKFSELKNYQIIELLYCENGCHNGDGL
;
A
#
# COMPACT_ATOMS: atom_id res chain seq x y z
N MET A 1 22.02 -18.64 -1.50
CA MET A 1 21.20 -17.42 -1.60
C MET A 1 20.26 -17.37 -0.42
N LYS A 2 20.40 -16.35 0.42
CA LYS A 2 19.59 -16.14 1.63
C LYS A 2 18.26 -15.48 1.22
N LYS A 3 17.15 -16.04 1.68
CA LYS A 3 15.80 -15.54 1.35
C LYS A 3 15.32 -14.59 2.45
N LEU A 4 15.01 -13.37 2.08
CA LEU A 4 14.45 -12.36 2.96
C LEU A 4 12.98 -12.12 2.57
N VAL A 5 12.12 -11.81 3.55
CA VAL A 5 10.73 -11.44 3.30
C VAL A 5 10.37 -10.19 4.09
N TRP A 6 9.74 -9.24 3.41
CA TRP A 6 9.08 -8.12 4.06
C TRP A 6 7.57 -8.37 4.08
N LEU A 7 7.02 -8.30 5.28
CA LEU A 7 5.60 -8.50 5.53
C LEU A 7 4.89 -7.15 5.59
N ASN A 8 3.89 -6.96 4.72
CA ASN A 8 3.06 -5.76 4.83
C ASN A 8 2.27 -5.73 6.16
N PRO A 9 1.86 -4.53 6.63
CA PRO A 9 1.18 -4.39 7.92
C PRO A 9 -0.10 -5.23 8.06
N VAL A 10 -0.83 -5.47 6.97
CA VAL A 10 -2.05 -6.28 7.00
C VAL A 10 -1.71 -7.74 7.33
N VAL A 11 -0.69 -8.30 6.69
CA VAL A 11 -0.23 -9.67 7.00
C VAL A 11 0.19 -9.79 8.46
N LYS A 12 0.92 -8.80 8.98
CA LYS A 12 1.32 -8.80 10.40
C LYS A 12 0.12 -8.78 11.36
N SER A 13 -1.00 -8.20 10.95
CA SER A 13 -2.21 -8.09 11.81
C SER A 13 -3.13 -9.30 11.76
N ILE A 14 -3.17 -10.02 10.63
CA ILE A 14 -4.07 -11.18 10.46
C ILE A 14 -3.48 -12.50 10.97
N TYR A 15 -2.26 -12.50 11.49
CA TYR A 15 -1.64 -13.68 12.10
C TYR A 15 -1.14 -13.38 13.52
N GLU A 16 -0.90 -14.43 14.28
CA GLU A 16 -0.05 -14.37 15.47
C GLU A 16 1.41 -14.25 14.97
N LEU A 17 2.07 -13.15 15.36
CA LEU A 17 3.35 -12.74 14.75
C LEU A 17 4.50 -13.72 15.04
N ALA A 18 4.52 -14.33 16.25
CA ALA A 18 5.56 -15.28 16.60
C ALA A 18 5.39 -16.57 15.80
N ALA A 19 4.16 -17.08 15.65
CA ALA A 19 3.85 -18.25 14.85
C ALA A 19 4.17 -18.02 13.36
N LEU A 20 3.85 -16.82 12.82
CA LEU A 20 4.17 -16.45 11.45
C LEU A 20 5.69 -16.41 11.22
N LYS A 21 6.44 -15.76 12.10
CA LYS A 21 7.90 -15.68 12.00
C LYS A 21 8.55 -17.06 12.08
N LYS A 22 8.07 -17.93 12.99
CA LYS A 22 8.56 -19.30 13.09
C LYS A 22 8.28 -20.08 11.80
N SER A 23 7.07 -20.04 11.29
CA SER A 23 6.72 -20.73 10.03
C SER A 23 7.56 -20.25 8.85
N LEU A 24 7.84 -18.96 8.75
CA LEU A 24 8.74 -18.41 7.73
C LEU A 24 10.16 -18.91 7.89
N GLN A 25 10.68 -18.94 9.13
CA GLN A 25 12.01 -19.44 9.43
C GLN A 25 12.15 -20.93 9.09
N ASP A 26 11.14 -21.75 9.40
CA ASP A 26 11.09 -23.19 9.05
C ASP A 26 11.10 -23.40 7.52
N LYS A 27 10.67 -22.41 6.73
CA LYS A 27 10.72 -22.39 5.26
C LYS A 27 12.00 -21.71 4.70
N GLY A 28 12.94 -21.34 5.56
CA GLY A 28 14.23 -20.75 5.20
C GLY A 28 14.16 -19.24 4.89
N PHE A 29 13.11 -18.55 5.34
CA PHE A 29 12.99 -17.10 5.21
C PHE A 29 13.40 -16.38 6.50
N SER A 30 14.08 -15.25 6.36
CA SER A 30 14.30 -14.28 7.44
C SER A 30 13.45 -13.04 7.18
N VAL A 31 12.75 -12.54 8.21
CA VAL A 31 11.97 -11.31 8.08
C VAL A 31 12.92 -10.11 8.08
N MET A 32 12.75 -9.21 7.11
CA MET A 32 13.47 -7.95 7.02
C MET A 32 12.53 -6.79 7.33
N GLU A 33 13.00 -5.81 8.10
CA GLU A 33 12.22 -4.64 8.51
C GLU A 33 12.86 -3.36 7.98
N CYS A 34 12.01 -2.35 7.73
CA CYS A 34 12.48 -1.01 7.37
C CYS A 34 13.15 -0.33 8.57
N GLU A 35 14.16 0.49 8.30
CA GLU A 35 14.81 1.36 9.28
C GLU A 35 14.14 2.74 9.31
N LYS A 36 13.53 3.16 8.21
CA LYS A 36 12.89 4.47 8.05
C LYS A 36 11.40 4.40 8.32
N ASP A 37 10.84 5.48 8.84
CA ASP A 37 9.39 5.70 8.92
C ASP A 37 8.87 6.25 7.57
N HIS A 38 8.62 5.34 6.62
CA HIS A 38 8.08 5.69 5.31
C HIS A 38 6.65 6.25 5.38
N ALA A 39 5.88 5.90 6.40
CA ALA A 39 4.55 6.46 6.58
C ALA A 39 4.63 7.97 6.84
N ASN A 40 5.51 8.39 7.75
CA ASN A 40 5.73 9.80 8.03
C ASN A 40 6.39 10.52 6.85
N SER A 41 7.35 9.89 6.18
CA SER A 41 8.00 10.44 4.98
C SER A 41 6.98 10.74 3.87
N VAL A 42 6.07 9.81 3.59
CA VAL A 42 5.01 9.99 2.60
C VAL A 42 4.04 11.09 3.02
N LYS A 43 3.62 11.15 4.31
CA LYS A 43 2.80 12.26 4.82
C LYS A 43 3.43 13.62 4.57
N ASN A 44 4.72 13.75 4.88
CA ASN A 44 5.46 15.01 4.68
C ASN A 44 5.58 15.36 3.19
N ALA A 45 5.80 14.38 2.31
CA ALA A 45 5.84 14.60 0.87
C ALA A 45 4.49 15.12 0.33
N TYR A 46 3.36 14.60 0.81
CA TYR A 46 2.02 15.13 0.47
C TYR A 46 1.85 16.57 0.97
N LYS A 47 2.23 16.85 2.21
CA LYS A 47 2.16 18.20 2.78
C LYS A 47 2.97 19.20 1.95
N ASN A 48 4.19 18.83 1.56
CA ASN A 48 5.05 19.67 0.72
C ASN A 48 4.47 19.90 -0.68
N SER A 49 3.81 18.90 -1.25
CA SER A 49 3.16 19.01 -2.57
C SER A 49 2.01 20.03 -2.59
N LEU A 50 1.38 20.30 -1.44
CA LEU A 50 0.32 21.30 -1.31
C LEU A 50 0.82 22.74 -1.47
N ALA A 51 2.13 22.98 -1.36
CA ALA A 51 2.70 24.29 -1.69
C ALA A 51 2.50 24.68 -3.17
N GLN A 52 2.35 23.69 -4.05
CA GLN A 52 2.20 23.88 -5.49
C GLN A 52 0.81 23.51 -6.02
N LYS A 53 0.03 22.74 -5.29
CA LYS A 53 -1.28 22.21 -5.71
C LYS A 53 -2.35 22.50 -4.67
N LYS A 54 -3.49 23.04 -5.10
CA LYS A 54 -4.64 23.32 -4.21
C LYS A 54 -5.41 22.06 -3.81
N LEU A 55 -5.43 21.05 -4.68
CA LEU A 55 -6.12 19.76 -4.49
C LEU A 55 -5.26 18.65 -5.03
N ILE A 56 -5.10 17.58 -4.26
CA ILE A 56 -4.32 16.39 -4.60
C ILE A 56 -5.17 15.14 -4.34
N PHE A 57 -5.21 14.25 -5.32
CA PHE A 57 -5.75 12.89 -5.16
C PHE A 57 -4.63 11.95 -4.72
N ASP A 58 -4.88 11.19 -3.66
CA ASP A 58 -3.94 10.23 -3.09
C ASP A 58 -3.60 9.10 -4.07
N SER A 59 -2.31 8.82 -4.26
CA SER A 59 -1.80 7.76 -5.13
C SER A 59 -1.36 6.50 -4.40
N ARG A 60 -1.54 6.41 -3.07
CA ARG A 60 -1.08 5.25 -2.28
C ARG A 60 -1.80 3.94 -2.62
N CYS A 61 -3.01 4.02 -3.18
CA CYS A 61 -3.75 2.87 -3.66
C CYS A 61 -3.71 2.80 -5.20
N PRO A 62 -2.85 1.97 -5.82
CA PRO A 62 -2.74 1.88 -7.28
C PRO A 62 -4.06 1.49 -7.95
N ARG A 63 -4.85 0.64 -7.32
CA ARG A 63 -6.17 0.24 -7.83
C ARG A 63 -7.13 1.41 -7.93
N ALA A 64 -7.15 2.31 -6.93
CA ALA A 64 -7.94 3.53 -7.00
C ALA A 64 -7.43 4.48 -8.09
N VAL A 65 -6.11 4.61 -8.23
CA VAL A 65 -5.49 5.39 -9.30
C VAL A 65 -5.87 4.86 -10.69
N ASN A 66 -5.76 3.55 -10.89
CA ASN A 66 -6.14 2.90 -12.14
C ASN A 66 -7.63 3.10 -12.45
N PHE A 67 -8.48 2.99 -11.43
CA PHE A 67 -9.92 3.23 -11.55
C PHE A 67 -10.23 4.67 -12.00
N ILE A 68 -9.56 5.67 -11.42
CA ILE A 68 -9.73 7.08 -11.81
C ILE A 68 -9.24 7.29 -13.25
N ARG A 69 -8.04 6.81 -13.58
CA ARG A 69 -7.48 6.98 -14.93
C ARG A 69 -8.32 6.33 -16.03
N ALA A 70 -9.00 5.23 -15.71
CA ALA A 70 -9.87 4.54 -16.66
C ALA A 70 -11.23 5.23 -16.82
N ASN A 71 -11.85 5.70 -15.72
CA ASN A 71 -13.25 6.14 -15.71
C ASN A 71 -13.42 7.66 -15.56
N PHE A 72 -12.40 8.42 -15.14
CA PHE A 72 -12.44 9.85 -14.84
C PHE A 72 -11.17 10.54 -15.35
N LYS A 73 -10.90 10.41 -16.66
CA LYS A 73 -9.66 10.88 -17.30
C LYS A 73 -9.42 12.37 -17.08
N GLU A 74 -10.46 13.16 -17.03
CA GLU A 74 -10.45 14.61 -16.75
C GLU A 74 -9.88 14.94 -15.36
N HIS A 75 -9.95 14.02 -14.42
CA HIS A 75 -9.42 14.19 -13.07
C HIS A 75 -8.04 13.53 -12.85
N ALA A 76 -7.51 12.85 -13.85
CA ALA A 76 -6.25 12.11 -13.75
C ALA A 76 -5.04 13.01 -13.39
N SER A 77 -5.07 14.29 -13.79
CA SER A 77 -4.04 15.29 -13.47
C SER A 77 -3.97 15.66 -11.97
N LEU A 78 -5.06 15.41 -11.22
CA LEU A 78 -5.11 15.65 -9.78
C LEU A 78 -4.43 14.52 -8.99
N VAL A 79 -4.24 13.35 -9.58
CA VAL A 79 -3.57 12.22 -8.93
C VAL A 79 -2.11 12.56 -8.66
N SER A 80 -1.67 12.32 -7.45
CA SER A 80 -0.28 12.49 -7.05
C SER A 80 0.66 11.56 -7.83
N ASN A 81 1.91 11.96 -7.98
CA ASN A 81 2.99 11.12 -8.51
C ASN A 81 3.84 10.50 -7.38
N LEU A 82 3.44 10.68 -6.12
CA LEU A 82 4.16 10.09 -4.99
C LEU A 82 3.95 8.59 -4.93
N ASN A 83 4.99 7.88 -4.56
CA ASN A 83 4.93 6.44 -4.41
C ASN A 83 4.07 6.03 -3.20
N PRO A 84 3.39 4.87 -3.28
CA PRO A 84 2.84 4.21 -2.10
C PRO A 84 3.91 3.92 -1.04
N ILE A 85 3.51 3.91 0.23
CA ILE A 85 4.39 3.60 1.37
C ILE A 85 5.11 2.26 1.16
N LEU A 86 4.40 1.24 0.67
CA LEU A 86 4.99 -0.07 0.38
C LEU A 86 6.12 0.01 -0.65
N ILE A 87 5.96 0.84 -1.67
CA ILE A 87 6.99 1.04 -2.70
C ILE A 87 8.22 1.72 -2.11
N GLU A 88 8.06 2.77 -1.31
CA GLU A 88 9.18 3.42 -0.61
C GLU A 88 9.90 2.43 0.33
N SER A 89 9.13 1.61 1.07
CA SER A 89 9.68 0.53 1.89
C SER A 89 10.48 -0.47 1.08
N ALA A 90 9.96 -0.92 -0.05
CA ALA A 90 10.63 -1.89 -0.90
C ALA A 90 11.93 -1.34 -1.51
N MET A 91 11.94 -0.06 -1.91
CA MET A 91 13.14 0.62 -2.43
C MET A 91 14.24 0.70 -1.36
N GLU A 92 13.90 1.08 -0.12
CA GLU A 92 14.86 1.06 1.00
C GLU A 92 15.43 -0.34 1.21
N LEU A 93 14.56 -1.34 1.36
CA LEU A 93 14.96 -2.70 1.66
C LEU A 93 15.83 -3.30 0.53
N SER A 94 15.44 -3.07 -0.73
CA SER A 94 16.20 -3.52 -1.90
C SER A 94 17.61 -2.91 -1.94
N SER A 95 17.76 -1.63 -1.57
CA SER A 95 19.06 -0.96 -1.54
C SER A 95 20.04 -1.49 -0.48
N ARG A 96 19.52 -2.22 0.51
CA ARG A 96 20.29 -2.80 1.63
C ARG A 96 20.66 -4.28 1.42
N LEU A 97 20.25 -4.89 0.29
CA LEU A 97 20.51 -6.30 0.01
C LEU A 97 21.98 -6.56 -0.29
N LYS A 98 22.53 -7.60 0.31
CA LYS A 98 23.85 -8.16 -0.03
C LYS A 98 23.75 -8.99 -1.32
N GLU A 99 24.90 -9.31 -1.92
CA GLU A 99 24.95 -10.03 -3.18
C GLU A 99 24.30 -11.42 -3.15
N ASP A 100 24.37 -12.09 -2.01
CA ASP A 100 23.79 -13.42 -1.78
C ASP A 100 22.36 -13.40 -1.25
N GLU A 101 21.72 -12.22 -1.11
CA GLU A 101 20.38 -12.05 -0.56
C GLU A 101 19.34 -11.80 -1.65
N TRP A 102 18.12 -12.32 -1.44
CA TRP A 102 16.94 -12.10 -2.30
C TRP A 102 15.74 -11.69 -1.45
N LEU A 103 15.09 -10.60 -1.80
CA LEU A 103 13.94 -10.05 -1.06
C LEU A 103 12.61 -10.41 -1.72
N TYR A 104 11.68 -10.89 -0.92
CA TYR A 104 10.27 -11.05 -1.27
C TYR A 104 9.46 -9.96 -0.57
N VAL A 105 8.82 -9.10 -1.34
CA VAL A 105 7.93 -8.04 -0.84
C VAL A 105 6.50 -8.50 -0.99
N THR A 106 5.82 -8.73 0.14
CA THR A 106 4.42 -9.18 0.13
C THR A 106 3.45 -8.01 0.07
N THR A 107 2.41 -8.12 -0.74
CA THR A 107 1.41 -7.06 -0.94
C THR A 107 0.01 -7.53 -0.57
N PRO A 108 -0.90 -6.62 -0.17
CA PRO A 108 -2.28 -6.95 0.13
C PRO A 108 -3.18 -7.06 -1.13
N CYS A 109 -2.69 -6.68 -2.30
CA CYS A 109 -3.44 -6.74 -3.55
C CYS A 109 -2.51 -6.86 -4.76
N GLU A 110 -3.06 -7.33 -5.88
CA GLU A 110 -2.32 -7.53 -7.12
C GLU A 110 -1.86 -6.23 -7.77
N ASP A 111 -2.69 -5.17 -7.78
CA ASP A 111 -2.30 -3.87 -8.35
C ASP A 111 -1.03 -3.30 -7.71
N LEU A 112 -0.87 -3.50 -6.40
CA LEU A 112 0.33 -3.03 -5.69
C LEU A 112 1.54 -3.93 -5.97
N ALA A 113 1.34 -5.25 -6.13
CA ALA A 113 2.40 -6.16 -6.56
C ALA A 113 2.87 -5.83 -7.98
N GLU A 114 1.94 -5.56 -8.90
CA GLU A 114 2.27 -5.19 -10.27
C GLU A 114 3.02 -3.86 -10.34
N LEU A 115 2.59 -2.84 -9.58
CA LEU A 115 3.31 -1.59 -9.49
C LEU A 115 4.76 -1.81 -9.02
N GLY A 116 4.96 -2.67 -8.01
CA GLY A 116 6.29 -3.02 -7.51
C GLY A 116 7.14 -3.74 -8.56
N ARG A 117 6.59 -4.71 -9.28
CA ARG A 117 7.30 -5.43 -10.37
C ARG A 117 7.80 -4.50 -11.48
N ARG A 118 7.02 -3.47 -11.83
CA ARG A 118 7.40 -2.47 -12.85
C ARG A 118 8.63 -1.64 -12.47
N LEU A 119 8.99 -1.56 -11.17
CA LEU A 119 10.20 -0.86 -10.73
C LEU A 119 11.49 -1.62 -11.06
N ASN A 120 11.38 -2.92 -11.34
CA ASN A 120 12.50 -3.77 -11.69
C ASN A 120 13.68 -3.70 -10.71
N LEU A 121 13.35 -3.69 -9.39
CA LEU A 121 14.35 -3.62 -8.33
C LEU A 121 15.21 -4.89 -8.33
N ALA A 122 16.54 -4.71 -8.23
CA ALA A 122 17.48 -5.83 -8.24
C ALA A 122 17.22 -6.80 -7.08
N ARG A 123 17.27 -8.11 -7.37
CA ARG A 123 17.09 -9.19 -6.39
C ARG A 123 15.84 -9.06 -5.53
N THR A 124 14.75 -8.45 -6.08
CA THR A 124 13.51 -8.20 -5.37
C THR A 124 12.33 -8.74 -6.15
N THR A 125 11.49 -9.53 -5.49
CA THR A 125 10.27 -10.09 -6.06
C THR A 125 9.06 -9.52 -5.34
N PHE A 126 8.12 -8.96 -6.08
CA PHE A 126 6.82 -8.51 -5.57
C PHE A 126 5.74 -9.54 -5.89
N LEU A 127 4.99 -9.95 -4.87
CA LEU A 127 3.86 -10.86 -5.03
C LEU A 127 2.83 -10.59 -3.93
N THR A 128 1.60 -11.02 -4.17
CA THR A 128 0.56 -10.94 -3.14
C THR A 128 0.91 -11.88 -1.98
N TRP A 129 0.41 -11.58 -0.78
CA TRP A 129 0.57 -12.50 0.34
C TRP A 129 -0.03 -13.87 0.05
N LYS A 130 -1.20 -13.90 -0.59
CA LYS A 130 -1.85 -15.15 -1.02
C LYS A 130 -0.91 -16.00 -1.87
N SER A 131 -0.35 -15.43 -2.94
CA SER A 131 0.58 -16.15 -3.82
C SER A 131 1.84 -16.59 -3.09
N PHE A 132 2.41 -15.73 -2.23
CA PHE A 132 3.58 -16.07 -1.42
C PHE A 132 3.30 -17.24 -0.48
N ARG A 133 2.16 -17.20 0.22
CA ARG A 133 1.73 -18.24 1.15
C ARG A 133 1.51 -19.59 0.45
N GLU A 134 0.86 -19.58 -0.70
CA GLU A 134 0.59 -20.79 -1.50
C GLU A 134 1.89 -21.41 -2.02
N GLN A 135 2.77 -20.62 -2.63
CA GLN A 135 4.06 -21.08 -3.16
C GLN A 135 4.99 -21.67 -2.11
N ASN A 136 4.88 -21.24 -0.85
CA ASN A 136 5.74 -21.66 0.24
C ASN A 136 5.03 -22.59 1.24
N ALA A 137 3.80 -23.03 0.95
CA ALA A 137 3.01 -23.90 1.80
C ALA A 137 2.94 -23.42 3.26
N ILE A 138 2.60 -22.13 3.45
CA ILE A 138 2.41 -21.53 4.78
C ILE A 138 0.97 -21.77 5.22
N ASN A 139 0.77 -22.76 6.08
CA ASN A 139 -0.54 -23.21 6.54
C ASN A 139 -0.82 -22.71 7.96
N LEU A 140 -1.10 -21.43 8.09
CA LEU A 140 -1.49 -20.78 9.35
C LEU A 140 -2.92 -20.27 9.27
N ASN A 141 -3.64 -20.37 10.40
CA ASN A 141 -4.98 -19.82 10.50
C ASN A 141 -4.92 -18.30 10.54
N MET A 142 -5.66 -17.65 9.64
CA MET A 142 -5.83 -16.21 9.65
C MET A 142 -6.84 -15.80 10.73
N ARG A 143 -6.53 -14.71 11.41
CA ARG A 143 -7.47 -14.05 12.32
C ARG A 143 -8.36 -13.10 11.55
N SER A 144 -9.63 -13.06 11.90
CA SER A 144 -10.50 -11.97 11.46
C SER A 144 -10.07 -10.68 12.16
N ILE A 145 -9.97 -9.59 11.43
CA ILE A 145 -9.72 -8.26 11.96
C ILE A 145 -10.85 -7.33 11.57
N GLU A 146 -11.40 -6.60 12.54
CA GLU A 146 -12.49 -5.66 12.32
C GLU A 146 -11.98 -4.33 11.72
N GLN A 147 -10.76 -3.95 12.07
CA GLN A 147 -10.14 -2.71 11.61
C GLN A 147 -8.86 -3.00 10.85
N SER A 148 -8.74 -2.39 9.67
CA SER A 148 -7.53 -2.47 8.89
C SER A 148 -6.37 -1.74 9.58
N PRO A 149 -5.14 -2.27 9.57
CA PRO A 149 -3.95 -1.49 9.95
C PRO A 149 -3.64 -0.39 8.93
N ILE A 150 -4.31 -0.39 7.78
CA ILE A 150 -4.27 0.67 6.77
C ILE A 150 -5.72 1.14 6.54
N PRO A 151 -6.31 1.84 7.53
CA PRO A 151 -7.69 2.34 7.46
C PRO A 151 -7.75 3.62 6.63
N PRO A 152 -8.96 4.04 6.21
CA PRO A 152 -9.21 5.42 5.81
C PRO A 152 -8.81 6.42 6.93
N GLY A 153 -8.39 7.63 6.56
CA GLY A 153 -8.01 8.67 7.52
C GLY A 153 -6.51 8.84 7.74
N PHE A 154 -5.68 8.30 6.84
CA PHE A 154 -4.22 8.42 6.94
C PHE A 154 -3.72 9.87 7.07
N PHE A 155 -4.38 10.82 6.43
CA PHE A 155 -3.99 12.23 6.42
C PHE A 155 -4.68 13.09 7.47
N THR A 156 -5.52 12.54 8.34
CA THR A 156 -6.34 13.31 9.30
C THR A 156 -5.53 14.27 10.17
N ASN A 157 -4.31 13.90 10.55
CA ASN A 157 -3.46 14.67 11.47
C ASN A 157 -2.43 15.57 10.74
N LEU A 158 -2.62 15.84 9.44
CA LEU A 158 -1.70 16.72 8.68
C LEU A 158 -1.97 18.22 8.86
N GLY A 159 -3.05 18.60 9.54
CA GLY A 159 -3.46 20.01 9.66
C GLY A 159 -3.99 20.61 8.36
N VAL A 160 -4.44 19.75 7.42
CA VAL A 160 -5.03 20.13 6.14
C VAL A 160 -6.43 19.53 5.99
N LYS A 161 -7.28 20.14 5.18
CA LYS A 161 -8.63 19.60 4.91
C LYS A 161 -8.54 18.36 4.04
N THR A 162 -8.93 17.20 4.59
CA THR A 162 -8.90 15.91 3.91
C THR A 162 -10.29 15.30 3.81
N LEU A 163 -10.55 14.56 2.71
CA LEU A 163 -11.72 13.71 2.55
C LEU A 163 -11.25 12.29 2.25
N SER A 164 -11.74 11.30 3.01
CA SER A 164 -11.38 9.89 2.81
C SER A 164 -12.49 9.15 2.09
N LEU A 165 -12.17 8.58 0.93
CA LEU A 165 -13.06 7.77 0.10
C LEU A 165 -12.59 6.31 0.15
N GLY A 166 -13.19 5.52 1.01
CA GLY A 166 -12.77 4.16 1.35
C GLY A 166 -13.58 3.07 0.64
N SER A 167 -13.97 3.25 -0.61
CA SER A 167 -14.49 2.20 -1.52
C SER A 167 -14.59 2.71 -2.95
N ALA A 168 -14.56 1.80 -3.93
CA ALA A 168 -14.80 2.13 -5.35
C ALA A 168 -16.13 2.87 -5.54
N LYS A 169 -17.20 2.43 -4.87
CA LYS A 169 -18.53 3.04 -4.93
C LYS A 169 -18.52 4.49 -4.43
N LYS A 170 -17.83 4.78 -3.32
CA LYS A 170 -17.71 6.14 -2.80
C LYS A 170 -16.91 7.03 -3.74
N ILE A 171 -15.79 6.52 -4.29
CA ILE A 171 -14.98 7.25 -5.28
C ILE A 171 -15.84 7.59 -6.50
N GLN A 172 -16.53 6.61 -7.08
CA GLN A 172 -17.40 6.82 -8.24
C GLN A 172 -18.50 7.86 -7.96
N ASN A 173 -19.22 7.72 -6.85
CA ASN A 173 -20.30 8.63 -6.50
C ASN A 173 -19.81 10.07 -6.37
N VAL A 174 -18.70 10.29 -5.67
CA VAL A 174 -18.16 11.63 -5.44
C VAL A 174 -17.64 12.24 -6.74
N LEU A 175 -16.92 11.49 -7.56
CA LEU A 175 -16.39 12.02 -8.83
C LEU A 175 -17.48 12.26 -9.87
N SER A 176 -18.53 11.44 -9.92
CA SER A 176 -19.64 11.61 -10.88
C SER A 176 -20.62 12.74 -10.51
N TYR A 177 -20.90 12.93 -9.22
CA TYR A 177 -22.04 13.78 -8.82
C TYR A 177 -21.68 14.90 -7.86
N LYS A 178 -20.52 14.85 -7.21
CA LYS A 178 -20.13 15.79 -6.14
C LYS A 178 -18.76 16.41 -6.33
N PHE A 179 -18.20 16.35 -7.53
CA PHE A 179 -16.84 16.83 -7.79
C PHE A 179 -16.65 18.29 -7.39
N SER A 180 -17.66 19.15 -7.61
CA SER A 180 -17.62 20.57 -7.24
C SER A 180 -17.39 20.81 -5.74
N GLU A 181 -17.78 19.87 -4.88
CA GLU A 181 -17.61 19.94 -3.43
C GLU A 181 -16.13 19.70 -3.03
N LEU A 182 -15.35 19.01 -3.89
CA LEU A 182 -13.95 18.66 -3.60
C LEU A 182 -13.03 19.87 -3.51
N LYS A 183 -13.40 21.01 -4.09
CA LYS A 183 -12.67 22.28 -3.98
C LYS A 183 -12.46 22.76 -2.52
N ASN A 184 -13.28 22.24 -1.59
CA ASN A 184 -13.19 22.55 -0.17
C ASN A 184 -12.10 21.74 0.56
N TYR A 185 -11.48 20.75 -0.11
CA TYR A 185 -10.46 19.85 0.43
C TYR A 185 -9.12 20.09 -0.26
N GLN A 186 -8.06 19.70 0.42
CA GLN A 186 -6.69 19.79 -0.10
C GLN A 186 -6.15 18.40 -0.49
N ILE A 187 -6.56 17.36 0.23
CA ILE A 187 -6.21 15.97 -0.11
C ILE A 187 -7.49 15.14 -0.15
N ILE A 188 -7.67 14.38 -1.23
CA ILE A 188 -8.67 13.32 -1.31
C ILE A 188 -7.94 12.01 -1.16
N GLU A 189 -8.12 11.39 0.00
CA GLU A 189 -7.60 10.06 0.27
C GLU A 189 -8.42 9.01 -0.47
N LEU A 190 -7.74 8.10 -1.16
CA LEU A 190 -8.36 7.11 -2.03
C LEU A 190 -7.96 5.70 -1.62
N LEU A 191 -8.95 4.89 -1.19
CA LEU A 191 -8.80 3.45 -1.00
C LEU A 191 -9.89 2.73 -1.79
N TYR A 192 -9.49 1.82 -2.68
CA TYR A 192 -10.44 1.09 -3.53
C TYR A 192 -11.24 0.05 -2.74
N CYS A 193 -10.58 -0.65 -1.83
CA CYS A 193 -11.19 -1.68 -0.99
C CYS A 193 -12.01 -1.03 0.13
N GLU A 194 -13.21 -1.57 0.39
CA GLU A 194 -14.05 -1.09 1.48
C GLU A 194 -13.35 -1.31 2.83
N ASN A 195 -13.40 -0.30 3.69
CA ASN A 195 -12.81 -0.31 5.04
C ASN A 195 -11.29 -0.54 5.12
N GLY A 196 -10.57 -0.55 3.98
CA GLY A 196 -9.11 -0.62 3.94
C GLY A 196 -8.51 -1.88 3.33
N CYS A 197 -7.19 -1.98 3.38
CA CYS A 197 -6.42 -2.99 2.63
C CYS A 197 -6.57 -4.43 3.14
N HIS A 198 -7.19 -4.67 4.31
CA HIS A 198 -7.48 -6.02 4.80
C HIS A 198 -8.58 -6.73 3.97
N ASN A 199 -9.27 -6.00 3.10
CA ASN A 199 -10.21 -6.52 2.10
C ASN A 199 -9.58 -6.56 0.69
N GLY A 200 -8.26 -6.56 0.61
CA GLY A 200 -7.54 -6.71 -0.66
C GLY A 200 -7.60 -8.14 -1.20
N ASP A 201 -7.58 -8.27 -2.52
CA ASP A 201 -7.66 -9.55 -3.25
C ASP A 201 -6.38 -10.41 -3.17
N GLY A 202 -5.34 -9.89 -2.54
CA GLY A 202 -4.04 -10.54 -2.38
C GLY A 202 -3.78 -11.13 -0.99
N LEU A 203 -4.79 -11.33 -0.14
CA LEU A 203 -4.66 -11.85 1.23
C LEU A 203 -5.08 -13.31 1.35
#